data_b9b8902d3ba832f767cfb9c3e96ff1b7
#
_entry.id   b9b8902d3ba832f767cfb9c3e96ff1b7
#
_cell.length_a   1.000
_cell.length_b   1.000
_cell.length_c   1.000
_cell.angle_alpha   90.00
_cell.angle_beta   90.00
_cell.angle_gamma   90.00
#
_symmetry.space_group_name_H-M   'P 1'
#
loop_
_entity.id
_entity.type
_entity.pdbx_description
1 polymer ?
#
loop_
_entity_poly.entity_id
_entity_poly.type
_entity_poly.pdbx_seq_one_letter_code
_entity_poly.pdbx_strand_id
1 'polypeptide(L)'
;IMHAGSWIGLPPEITGVVVALVCSGLAAAALYRIGGAVPAMLWLIAPTAAFTTIGYTEAPFVAAAFWAWERARSNRWWQAAALAAVACTMRVSGLFLVGALAVMAVVGDGEKPARRRGSRRRIDVEQVCSRLATLIIPAAVLVCYVIFLHELTGSWTAWHQAQEKGWGRGFTTPLQTLHNTLPATHTDMWRGVYHEGAAKVAMIFRFELVSVAIGLVTTIYCLLRRRWASAAWVGIQIIAFSIGHWYMSVNRAVLLWFPTAIMLAEAAAVPSKPNGLVKLWRGVVMVLVVVDLGV
;
A
#
# COMPACT_ATOMS: atom_id res chain seq x y z
N ILE A 1 -12.92 2.49 17.97
CA ILE A 1 -11.62 2.87 18.61
C ILE A 1 -11.70 4.30 19.15
N MET A 2 -12.13 5.30 18.36
CA MET A 2 -12.20 6.70 18.82
C MET A 2 -13.13 6.87 20.04
N HIS A 3 -14.29 6.21 20.08
CA HIS A 3 -15.16 6.20 21.25
C HIS A 3 -14.57 5.52 22.50
N ALA A 4 -13.57 4.63 22.35
CA ALA A 4 -12.93 4.05 23.53
C ALA A 4 -12.12 5.08 24.35
N GLY A 5 -11.65 6.16 23.73
CA GLY A 5 -10.96 7.25 24.40
C GLY A 5 -11.89 8.05 25.33
N SER A 6 -13.18 8.13 25.03
CA SER A 6 -14.14 8.84 25.89
C SER A 6 -14.32 8.18 27.25
N TRP A 7 -14.05 6.87 27.37
CA TRP A 7 -14.10 6.14 28.65
C TRP A 7 -13.01 6.59 29.64
N ILE A 8 -11.93 7.17 29.12
CA ILE A 8 -10.82 7.74 29.91
C ILE A 8 -10.76 9.27 29.82
N GLY A 9 -11.86 9.90 29.35
CA GLY A 9 -12.00 11.36 29.29
C GLY A 9 -11.21 12.04 28.14
N LEU A 10 -10.69 11.29 27.16
CA LEU A 10 -9.99 11.88 26.02
C LEU A 10 -10.98 12.24 24.89
N PRO A 11 -10.85 13.43 24.29
CA PRO A 11 -11.57 13.78 23.07
C PRO A 11 -11.30 12.79 21.93
N PRO A 12 -12.30 12.48 21.07
CA PRO A 12 -12.14 11.55 19.95
C PRO A 12 -11.00 11.90 19.00
N GLU A 13 -10.75 13.20 18.78
CA GLU A 13 -9.69 13.72 17.91
C GLU A 13 -8.30 13.38 18.47
N ILE A 14 -8.10 13.63 19.78
CA ILE A 14 -6.84 13.30 20.46
C ILE A 14 -6.63 11.79 20.46
N THR A 15 -7.68 11.02 20.75
CA THR A 15 -7.64 9.56 20.71
C THR A 15 -7.22 9.07 19.32
N GLY A 16 -7.80 9.66 18.26
CA GLY A 16 -7.45 9.33 16.87
C GLY A 16 -5.97 9.59 16.56
N VAL A 17 -5.44 10.73 16.98
CA VAL A 17 -4.02 11.08 16.80
C VAL A 17 -3.10 10.15 17.58
N VAL A 18 -3.40 9.87 18.85
CA VAL A 18 -2.60 8.96 19.69
C VAL A 18 -2.56 7.57 19.08
N VAL A 19 -3.70 7.03 18.65
CA VAL A 19 -3.77 5.73 17.98
C VAL A 19 -2.96 5.74 16.69
N ALA A 20 -3.06 6.82 15.90
CA ALA A 20 -2.30 6.94 14.65
C ALA A 20 -0.80 6.95 14.91
N LEU A 21 -0.31 7.71 15.89
CA LEU A 21 1.11 7.78 16.26
C LEU A 21 1.65 6.43 16.76
N VAL A 22 0.91 5.76 17.65
CA VAL A 22 1.29 4.42 18.15
C VAL A 22 1.35 3.43 17.00
N CYS A 23 0.33 3.40 16.13
CA CYS A 23 0.29 2.51 14.99
C CYS A 23 1.43 2.83 13.99
N SER A 24 1.78 4.10 13.78
CA SER A 24 2.92 4.49 12.93
C SER A 24 4.25 3.98 13.49
N GLY A 25 4.44 4.07 14.81
CA GLY A 25 5.60 3.47 15.48
C GLY A 25 5.65 1.95 15.31
N LEU A 26 4.51 1.26 15.44
CA LEU A 26 4.41 -0.19 15.21
C LEU A 26 4.69 -0.56 13.75
N ALA A 27 4.19 0.22 12.79
CA ALA A 27 4.47 0.02 11.37
C ALA A 27 5.97 0.20 11.05
N ALA A 28 6.59 1.25 11.59
CA ALA A 28 8.02 1.50 11.45
C ALA A 28 8.86 0.36 12.07
N ALA A 29 8.44 -0.16 13.24
CA ALA A 29 9.10 -1.32 13.88
C ALA A 29 8.98 -2.58 13.01
N ALA A 30 7.82 -2.84 12.39
CA ALA A 30 7.67 -3.94 11.45
C ALA A 30 8.57 -3.75 10.23
N LEU A 31 8.60 -2.54 9.66
CA LEU A 31 9.42 -2.23 8.49
C LEU A 31 10.93 -2.31 8.81
N TYR A 32 11.34 -1.90 10.02
CA TYR A 32 12.69 -2.12 10.50
C TYR A 32 13.08 -3.60 10.48
N ARG A 33 12.18 -4.49 10.90
CA ARG A 33 12.41 -5.95 10.85
C ARG A 33 12.39 -6.52 9.45
N ILE A 34 11.64 -5.91 8.53
CA ILE A 34 11.55 -6.32 7.12
C ILE A 34 12.78 -5.87 6.32
N GLY A 35 13.20 -4.62 6.46
CA GLY A 35 14.19 -4.01 5.58
C GLY A 35 15.32 -3.25 6.28
N GLY A 36 15.32 -3.15 7.62
CA GLY A 36 16.32 -2.42 8.39
C GLY A 36 15.96 -0.96 8.66
N ALA A 37 16.92 -0.22 9.24
CA ALA A 37 16.69 1.15 9.71
C ALA A 37 16.38 2.14 8.57
N VAL A 38 17.12 2.06 7.46
CA VAL A 38 16.99 3.04 6.37
C VAL A 38 15.60 3.04 5.74
N PRO A 39 15.01 1.88 5.31
CA PRO A 39 13.64 1.87 4.84
C PRO A 39 12.61 2.37 5.86
N ALA A 40 12.78 2.02 7.14
CA ALA A 40 11.88 2.48 8.20
C ALA A 40 11.92 4.00 8.35
N MET A 41 13.12 4.60 8.31
CA MET A 41 13.29 6.06 8.37
C MET A 41 12.72 6.75 7.12
N LEU A 42 13.03 6.25 5.92
CA LEU A 42 12.50 6.79 4.67
C LEU A 42 10.96 6.79 4.65
N TRP A 43 10.34 5.72 5.18
CA TRP A 43 8.89 5.63 5.28
C TRP A 43 8.31 6.65 6.26
N LEU A 44 8.96 6.89 7.42
CA LEU A 44 8.51 7.85 8.43
C LEU A 44 8.63 9.30 7.98
N ILE A 45 9.62 9.64 7.13
CA ILE A 45 9.84 11.00 6.63
C ILE A 45 9.26 11.23 5.24
N ALA A 46 8.58 10.22 4.66
CA ALA A 46 7.94 10.38 3.36
C ALA A 46 6.92 11.54 3.39
N PRO A 47 6.77 12.34 2.33
CA PRO A 47 5.80 13.45 2.30
C PRO A 47 4.39 13.03 2.66
N THR A 48 4.02 11.81 2.30
CA THR A 48 2.71 11.21 2.60
C THR A 48 2.58 10.71 4.05
N ALA A 49 3.66 10.67 4.85
CA ALA A 49 3.62 10.24 6.25
C ALA A 49 2.71 11.13 7.13
N ALA A 50 2.40 12.36 6.69
CA ALA A 50 1.40 13.20 7.33
C ALA A 50 0.06 12.47 7.53
N PHE A 51 -0.35 11.59 6.60
CA PHE A 51 -1.57 10.79 6.75
C PHE A 51 -1.50 9.70 7.82
N THR A 52 -0.32 9.41 8.35
CA THR A 52 -0.14 8.47 9.48
C THR A 52 -0.11 9.16 10.84
N THR A 53 -0.13 10.50 10.87
CA THR A 53 -0.19 11.29 12.12
C THR A 53 -1.58 11.86 12.41
N ILE A 54 -2.46 11.83 11.43
CA ILE A 54 -3.86 12.25 11.56
C ILE A 54 -4.71 11.01 11.88
N GLY A 55 -5.85 11.18 12.55
CA GLY A 55 -6.73 10.08 12.98
C GLY A 55 -7.42 9.29 11.85
N TYR A 56 -6.71 9.01 10.76
CA TYR A 56 -7.17 8.20 9.64
C TYR A 56 -6.88 6.71 9.85
N THR A 57 -7.49 5.86 9.02
CA THR A 57 -7.36 4.39 9.08
C THR A 57 -6.05 3.88 8.47
N GLU A 58 -5.24 4.73 7.84
CA GLU A 58 -3.95 4.36 7.24
C GLU A 58 -2.99 3.79 8.27
N ALA A 59 -2.75 4.50 9.36
CA ALA A 59 -1.78 4.09 10.37
C ALA A 59 -2.09 2.72 11.00
N PRO A 60 -3.31 2.46 11.52
CA PRO A 60 -3.65 1.14 12.06
C PRO A 60 -3.65 0.05 10.99
N PHE A 61 -4.04 0.36 9.75
CA PHE A 61 -3.96 -0.57 8.63
C PHE A 61 -2.52 -0.99 8.33
N VAL A 62 -1.61 -0.03 8.14
CA VAL A 62 -0.21 -0.34 7.80
C VAL A 62 0.50 -1.04 8.95
N ALA A 63 0.18 -0.72 10.20
CA ALA A 63 0.70 -1.44 11.36
C ALA A 63 0.34 -2.92 11.27
N ALA A 64 -0.93 -3.24 11.10
CA ALA A 64 -1.40 -4.62 10.98
C ALA A 64 -0.83 -5.31 9.72
N ALA A 65 -0.83 -4.62 8.57
CA ALA A 65 -0.37 -5.18 7.30
C ALA A 65 1.14 -5.47 7.29
N PHE A 66 1.98 -4.57 7.81
CA PHE A 66 3.43 -4.76 7.81
C PHE A 66 3.84 -5.86 8.82
N TRP A 67 3.18 -5.93 9.97
CA TRP A 67 3.37 -7.05 10.89
C TRP A 67 2.85 -8.37 10.32
N ALA A 68 1.72 -8.38 9.61
CA ALA A 68 1.25 -9.58 8.91
C ALA A 68 2.30 -10.09 7.91
N TRP A 69 2.87 -9.17 7.14
CA TRP A 69 3.95 -9.47 6.19
C TRP A 69 5.19 -10.04 6.89
N GLU A 70 5.66 -9.39 7.96
CA GLU A 70 6.82 -9.85 8.75
C GLU A 70 6.59 -11.23 9.35
N ARG A 71 5.39 -11.48 9.88
CA ARG A 71 5.04 -12.81 10.42
C ARG A 71 5.02 -13.89 9.33
N ALA A 72 4.48 -13.60 8.16
CA ALA A 72 4.48 -14.52 7.02
C ALA A 72 5.92 -14.85 6.57
N ARG A 73 6.81 -13.84 6.47
CA ARG A 73 8.25 -14.04 6.19
C ARG A 73 8.92 -14.92 7.23
N SER A 74 8.55 -14.76 8.50
CA SER A 74 9.03 -15.58 9.62
C SER A 74 8.37 -16.96 9.70
N ASN A 75 7.59 -17.35 8.67
CA ASN A 75 6.84 -18.61 8.61
C ASN A 75 5.78 -18.78 9.71
N ARG A 76 5.31 -17.69 10.33
CA ARG A 76 4.30 -17.66 11.38
C ARG A 76 2.93 -17.33 10.80
N TRP A 77 2.40 -18.21 9.96
CA TRP A 77 1.24 -17.96 9.11
C TRP A 77 -0.06 -17.69 9.87
N TRP A 78 -0.30 -18.33 11.01
CA TRP A 78 -1.45 -18.04 11.87
C TRP A 78 -1.43 -16.60 12.40
N GLN A 79 -0.26 -16.13 12.84
CA GLN A 79 -0.10 -14.76 13.29
C GLN A 79 -0.26 -13.76 12.12
N ALA A 80 0.28 -14.12 10.96
CA ALA A 80 0.10 -13.32 9.74
C ALA A 80 -1.38 -13.22 9.36
N ALA A 81 -2.12 -14.32 9.38
CA ALA A 81 -3.54 -14.36 9.07
C ALA A 81 -4.38 -13.54 10.06
N ALA A 82 -4.12 -13.64 11.36
CA ALA A 82 -4.79 -12.84 12.39
C ALA A 82 -4.57 -11.34 12.18
N LEU A 83 -3.33 -10.91 11.92
CA LEU A 83 -2.99 -9.52 11.66
C LEU A 83 -3.57 -9.03 10.32
N ALA A 84 -3.56 -9.87 9.28
CA ALA A 84 -4.22 -9.55 8.02
C ALA A 84 -5.73 -9.42 8.18
N ALA A 85 -6.38 -10.23 9.04
CA ALA A 85 -7.78 -10.09 9.37
C ALA A 85 -8.07 -8.73 10.04
N VAL A 86 -7.22 -8.31 10.98
CA VAL A 86 -7.29 -6.96 11.58
C VAL A 86 -7.14 -5.88 10.50
N ALA A 87 -6.19 -6.01 9.57
CA ALA A 87 -6.05 -5.07 8.46
C ALA A 87 -7.32 -5.01 7.60
N CYS A 88 -7.94 -6.17 7.30
CA CYS A 88 -9.18 -6.25 6.51
C CYS A 88 -10.37 -5.54 7.18
N THR A 89 -10.43 -5.46 8.52
CA THR A 89 -11.48 -4.69 9.21
C THR A 89 -11.29 -3.19 9.10
N MET A 90 -10.08 -2.72 8.79
CA MET A 90 -9.75 -1.29 8.70
C MET A 90 -9.97 -0.72 7.30
N ARG A 91 -9.61 -1.48 6.25
CA ARG A 91 -9.66 -1.03 4.87
C ARG A 91 -9.87 -2.20 3.89
N VAL A 92 -10.62 -1.92 2.82
CA VAL A 92 -10.77 -2.86 1.68
C VAL A 92 -9.42 -3.20 1.03
N SER A 93 -8.42 -2.33 1.16
CA SER A 93 -7.03 -2.63 0.73
C SER A 93 -6.45 -3.90 1.38
N GLY A 94 -7.06 -4.43 2.44
CA GLY A 94 -6.77 -5.75 3.00
C GLY A 94 -6.92 -6.88 1.98
N LEU A 95 -7.80 -6.75 0.98
CA LEU A 95 -7.92 -7.69 -0.14
C LEU A 95 -6.58 -7.86 -0.89
N PHE A 96 -5.91 -6.74 -1.14
CA PHE A 96 -4.60 -6.74 -1.83
C PHE A 96 -3.52 -7.39 -0.96
N LEU A 97 -3.60 -7.20 0.37
CA LEU A 97 -2.71 -7.87 1.32
C LEU A 97 -2.92 -9.39 1.28
N VAL A 98 -4.15 -9.86 1.33
CA VAL A 98 -4.47 -11.29 1.23
C VAL A 98 -3.94 -11.87 -0.08
N GLY A 99 -4.16 -11.19 -1.20
CA GLY A 99 -3.62 -11.59 -2.51
C GLY A 99 -2.09 -11.68 -2.53
N ALA A 100 -1.40 -10.68 -1.98
CA ALA A 100 0.06 -10.67 -1.92
C ALA A 100 0.62 -11.75 -0.98
N LEU A 101 -0.04 -12.00 0.17
CA LEU A 101 0.31 -13.09 1.07
C LEU A 101 0.06 -14.46 0.44
N ALA A 102 -0.98 -14.62 -0.39
CA ALA A 102 -1.22 -15.85 -1.16
C ALA A 102 -0.07 -16.09 -2.16
N VAL A 103 0.38 -15.05 -2.86
CA VAL A 103 1.59 -15.15 -3.71
C VAL A 103 2.80 -15.55 -2.88
N MET A 104 3.01 -14.95 -1.69
CA MET A 104 4.10 -15.31 -0.79
C MET A 104 4.01 -16.76 -0.31
N ALA A 105 2.81 -17.28 -0.06
CA ALA A 105 2.59 -18.66 0.36
C ALA A 105 3.08 -19.66 -0.70
N VAL A 106 2.85 -19.33 -1.99
CA VAL A 106 3.20 -20.20 -3.13
C VAL A 106 4.67 -20.06 -3.51
N VAL A 107 5.16 -18.84 -3.75
CA VAL A 107 6.49 -18.61 -4.32
C VAL A 107 7.56 -18.25 -3.28
N GLY A 108 7.15 -17.95 -2.04
CA GLY A 108 8.01 -17.40 -1.01
C GLY A 108 8.28 -15.91 -1.21
N ASP A 109 9.09 -15.32 -0.32
CA ASP A 109 9.38 -13.87 -0.30
C ASP A 109 10.43 -13.43 -1.34
N GLY A 110 11.06 -14.37 -2.05
CA GLY A 110 12.11 -14.05 -3.03
C GLY A 110 13.46 -13.64 -2.41
N GLU A 111 13.47 -13.19 -1.16
CA GLU A 111 14.67 -12.82 -0.41
C GLU A 111 15.27 -14.02 0.34
N LYS A 112 15.97 -14.90 -0.37
CA LYS A 112 16.77 -15.92 0.34
C LYS A 112 18.16 -15.36 0.63
N PRO A 113 18.66 -15.54 1.86
CA PRO A 113 20.08 -15.35 2.11
C PRO A 113 20.89 -16.26 1.15
N ALA A 114 21.96 -15.71 0.59
CA ALA A 114 22.81 -16.31 -0.46
C ALA A 114 23.38 -17.72 -0.15
N ARG A 115 23.09 -18.27 1.01
CA ARG A 115 23.78 -19.44 1.58
C ARG A 115 23.22 -20.82 1.19
N ARG A 116 22.17 -20.93 0.39
CA ARG A 116 21.65 -22.24 -0.07
C ARG A 116 21.32 -22.25 -1.57
N ARG A 117 22.33 -22.07 -2.41
CA ARG A 117 22.24 -22.09 -3.88
C ARG A 117 22.38 -23.50 -4.48
N GLY A 118 22.04 -24.57 -3.78
CA GLY A 118 22.34 -25.95 -4.22
C GLY A 118 21.16 -26.93 -4.32
N SER A 119 19.99 -26.60 -3.81
CA SER A 119 18.86 -27.54 -3.83
C SER A 119 17.68 -26.96 -4.64
N ARG A 120 17.30 -27.63 -5.74
CA ARG A 120 15.97 -27.45 -6.35
C ARG A 120 14.93 -27.71 -5.28
N ARG A 121 14.33 -26.64 -4.72
CA ARG A 121 13.28 -26.76 -3.73
C ARG A 121 12.07 -27.37 -4.44
N ARG A 122 11.78 -28.65 -4.20
CA ARG A 122 10.43 -29.18 -4.48
C ARG A 122 9.45 -28.29 -3.71
N ILE A 123 8.43 -27.82 -4.42
CA ILE A 123 7.32 -27.11 -3.78
C ILE A 123 6.66 -28.15 -2.87
N ASP A 124 6.74 -27.91 -1.58
CA ASP A 124 6.02 -28.73 -0.60
C ASP A 124 4.54 -28.28 -0.67
N VAL A 125 3.75 -29.04 -1.42
CA VAL A 125 2.35 -28.75 -1.68
C VAL A 125 1.56 -28.68 -0.38
N GLU A 126 1.84 -29.57 0.57
CA GLU A 126 1.17 -29.60 1.87
C GLU A 126 1.43 -28.30 2.65
N GLN A 127 2.67 -27.82 2.66
CA GLN A 127 3.04 -26.55 3.28
C GLN A 127 2.34 -25.35 2.61
N VAL A 128 2.25 -25.36 1.29
CA VAL A 128 1.57 -24.30 0.53
C VAL A 128 0.07 -24.32 0.86
N CYS A 129 -0.56 -25.48 0.81
CA CYS A 129 -1.98 -25.63 1.16
C CYS A 129 -2.26 -25.19 2.61
N SER A 130 -1.42 -25.57 3.56
CA SER A 130 -1.54 -25.15 4.96
C SER A 130 -1.46 -23.63 5.12
N ARG A 131 -0.51 -22.98 4.44
CA ARG A 131 -0.36 -21.51 4.44
C ARG A 131 -1.58 -20.82 3.83
N LEU A 132 -2.03 -21.29 2.66
CA LEU A 132 -3.22 -20.75 1.99
C LEU A 132 -4.48 -20.93 2.84
N ALA A 133 -4.62 -22.07 3.54
CA ALA A 133 -5.74 -22.33 4.43
C ALA A 133 -5.83 -21.28 5.57
N THR A 134 -4.71 -20.78 6.10
CA THR A 134 -4.75 -19.72 7.10
C THR A 134 -5.32 -18.41 6.56
N LEU A 135 -5.16 -18.14 5.25
CA LEU A 135 -5.66 -16.91 4.62
C LEU A 135 -7.18 -16.91 4.42
N ILE A 136 -7.87 -18.03 4.67
CA ILE A 136 -9.32 -18.07 4.74
C ILE A 136 -9.83 -17.12 5.83
N ILE A 137 -9.09 -16.94 6.94
CA ILE A 137 -9.48 -16.06 8.05
C ILE A 137 -9.66 -14.61 7.58
N PRO A 138 -8.61 -13.92 7.03
CA PRO A 138 -8.78 -12.55 6.55
C PRO A 138 -9.73 -12.45 5.34
N ALA A 139 -9.82 -13.48 4.49
CA ALA A 139 -10.78 -13.52 3.39
C ALA A 139 -12.23 -13.56 3.93
N ALA A 140 -12.50 -14.36 4.97
CA ALA A 140 -13.80 -14.42 5.62
C ALA A 140 -14.21 -13.05 6.20
N VAL A 141 -13.29 -12.28 6.77
CA VAL A 141 -13.57 -10.91 7.26
C VAL A 141 -14.07 -10.02 6.13
N LEU A 142 -13.47 -10.09 4.94
CA LEU A 142 -13.93 -9.33 3.78
C LEU A 142 -15.30 -9.77 3.31
N VAL A 143 -15.57 -11.07 3.30
CA VAL A 143 -16.89 -11.62 2.95
C VAL A 143 -17.94 -11.18 3.97
N CYS A 144 -17.65 -11.26 5.27
CA CYS A 144 -18.54 -10.76 6.32
C CYS A 144 -18.83 -9.27 6.15
N TYR A 145 -17.85 -8.47 5.73
CA TYR A 145 -18.08 -7.05 5.46
C TYR A 145 -19.04 -6.84 4.27
N VAL A 146 -18.91 -7.62 3.20
CA VAL A 146 -19.84 -7.54 2.04
C VAL A 146 -21.25 -7.95 2.46
N ILE A 147 -21.39 -9.04 3.24
CA ILE A 147 -22.68 -9.49 3.77
C ILE A 147 -23.30 -8.41 4.66
N PHE A 148 -22.51 -7.84 5.58
CA PHE A 148 -22.96 -6.75 6.45
C PHE A 148 -23.49 -5.56 5.65
N LEU A 149 -22.80 -5.15 4.58
CA LEU A 149 -23.26 -4.06 3.72
C LEU A 149 -24.56 -4.46 2.98
N HIS A 150 -24.68 -5.71 2.55
CA HIS A 150 -25.90 -6.20 1.90
C HIS A 150 -27.09 -6.15 2.87
N GLU A 151 -26.96 -6.67 4.07
CA GLU A 151 -27.99 -6.62 5.11
C GLU A 151 -28.43 -5.18 5.45
N LEU A 152 -27.45 -4.24 5.47
CA LEU A 152 -27.72 -2.85 5.79
C LEU A 152 -28.41 -2.08 4.64
N THR A 153 -28.12 -2.42 3.38
CA THR A 153 -28.49 -1.60 2.21
C THR A 153 -29.39 -2.32 1.20
N GLY A 154 -29.56 -3.64 1.31
CA GLY A 154 -30.24 -4.49 0.33
C GLY A 154 -29.45 -4.68 -0.98
N SER A 155 -28.20 -4.22 -1.08
CA SER A 155 -27.42 -4.26 -2.32
C SER A 155 -26.06 -4.93 -2.15
N TRP A 156 -25.77 -5.94 -2.96
CA TRP A 156 -24.45 -6.59 -3.04
C TRP A 156 -23.35 -5.67 -3.58
N THR A 157 -23.71 -4.60 -4.27
CA THR A 157 -22.80 -3.61 -4.86
C THR A 157 -22.74 -2.33 -4.06
N ALA A 158 -23.25 -2.31 -2.81
CA ALA A 158 -23.35 -1.13 -1.96
C ALA A 158 -21.99 -0.38 -1.83
N TRP A 159 -20.90 -1.12 -1.62
CA TRP A 159 -19.55 -0.51 -1.54
C TRP A 159 -19.19 0.21 -2.84
N HIS A 160 -19.42 -0.42 -4.00
CA HIS A 160 -19.13 0.17 -5.31
C HIS A 160 -19.98 1.42 -5.54
N GLN A 161 -21.28 1.36 -5.27
CA GLN A 161 -22.19 2.49 -5.41
C GLN A 161 -21.77 3.67 -4.52
N ALA A 162 -21.30 3.39 -3.29
CA ALA A 162 -20.78 4.42 -2.40
C ALA A 162 -19.49 5.05 -2.97
N GLN A 163 -18.60 4.25 -3.58
CA GLN A 163 -17.39 4.78 -4.24
C GLN A 163 -17.73 5.63 -5.47
N GLU A 164 -18.71 5.21 -6.26
CA GLU A 164 -19.16 5.94 -7.44
C GLU A 164 -19.79 7.28 -7.05
N LYS A 165 -20.75 7.27 -6.12
CA LYS A 165 -21.45 8.48 -5.66
C LYS A 165 -20.55 9.44 -4.87
N GLY A 166 -19.67 8.90 -4.01
CA GLY A 166 -18.84 9.73 -3.13
C GLY A 166 -17.55 10.25 -3.78
N TRP A 167 -17.00 9.50 -4.76
CA TRP A 167 -15.67 9.78 -5.32
C TRP A 167 -15.63 9.77 -6.85
N GLY A 168 -16.77 9.63 -7.53
CA GLY A 168 -16.83 9.52 -8.97
C GLY A 168 -16.05 8.32 -9.54
N ARG A 169 -15.98 7.22 -8.78
CA ARG A 169 -15.23 6.01 -9.18
C ARG A 169 -16.10 5.07 -9.98
N GLY A 170 -16.18 5.31 -11.29
CA GLY A 170 -16.73 4.34 -12.25
C GLY A 170 -15.63 3.42 -12.81
N PHE A 171 -15.99 2.20 -13.25
CA PHE A 171 -15.03 1.33 -13.94
C PHE A 171 -14.71 1.84 -15.33
N THR A 172 -13.42 1.95 -15.64
CA THR A 172 -12.91 2.33 -16.96
C THR A 172 -11.69 1.51 -17.36
N THR A 173 -11.18 1.68 -18.57
CA THR A 173 -9.92 1.08 -18.97
C THR A 173 -8.74 1.90 -18.43
N PRO A 174 -7.55 1.30 -18.23
CA PRO A 174 -6.36 2.03 -17.75
C PRO A 174 -6.00 3.25 -18.61
N LEU A 175 -6.17 3.15 -19.93
CA LEU A 175 -5.91 4.25 -20.84
C LEU A 175 -6.94 5.38 -20.64
N GLN A 176 -8.20 5.04 -20.45
CA GLN A 176 -9.26 6.01 -20.20
C GLN A 176 -9.07 6.69 -18.85
N THR A 177 -8.67 5.94 -17.78
CA THR A 177 -8.32 6.49 -16.47
C THR A 177 -7.24 7.56 -16.59
N LEU A 178 -6.17 7.27 -17.34
CA LEU A 178 -5.11 8.24 -17.60
C LEU A 178 -5.64 9.46 -18.38
N HIS A 179 -6.40 9.22 -19.44
CA HIS A 179 -6.98 10.27 -20.28
C HIS A 179 -7.93 11.19 -19.49
N ASN A 180 -8.71 10.65 -18.57
CA ASN A 180 -9.59 11.42 -17.69
C ASN A 180 -8.80 12.21 -16.63
N THR A 181 -7.65 11.68 -16.17
CA THR A 181 -6.84 12.33 -15.14
C THR A 181 -6.00 13.49 -15.69
N LEU A 182 -5.50 13.41 -16.94
CA LEU A 182 -4.62 14.42 -17.52
C LEU A 182 -5.23 15.84 -17.51
N PRO A 183 -6.49 16.07 -17.94
CA PRO A 183 -7.11 17.40 -17.83
C PRO A 183 -7.19 17.91 -16.39
N ALA A 184 -7.41 17.00 -15.41
CA ALA A 184 -7.52 17.35 -14.00
C ALA A 184 -6.19 17.89 -13.40
N THR A 185 -5.06 17.70 -14.08
CA THR A 185 -3.77 18.30 -13.69
C THR A 185 -3.65 19.78 -14.05
N HIS A 186 -4.60 20.33 -14.83
CA HIS A 186 -4.61 21.73 -15.24
C HIS A 186 -5.55 22.55 -14.36
N THR A 187 -5.08 23.73 -13.93
CA THR A 187 -5.83 24.63 -13.05
C THR A 187 -7.14 25.09 -13.68
N ASP A 188 -7.16 25.23 -14.99
CA ASP A 188 -8.32 25.77 -15.73
C ASP A 188 -9.57 24.89 -15.57
N MET A 189 -9.40 23.56 -15.47
CA MET A 189 -10.50 22.65 -15.24
C MET A 189 -11.24 22.93 -13.92
N TRP A 190 -10.53 23.47 -12.93
CA TRP A 190 -11.04 23.62 -11.57
C TRP A 190 -11.48 25.04 -11.21
N ARG A 191 -11.15 26.07 -12.04
CA ARG A 191 -11.45 27.47 -11.74
C ARG A 191 -12.93 27.75 -11.54
N GLY A 192 -13.80 27.07 -12.29
CA GLY A 192 -15.25 27.22 -12.18
C GLY A 192 -15.87 26.61 -10.92
N VAL A 193 -15.14 25.69 -10.25
CA VAL A 193 -15.63 24.93 -9.09
C VAL A 193 -14.97 25.40 -7.79
N TYR A 194 -13.65 25.62 -7.79
CA TYR A 194 -12.86 25.86 -6.58
C TYR A 194 -12.21 27.25 -6.52
N HIS A 195 -12.48 28.15 -7.46
CA HIS A 195 -11.94 29.52 -7.51
C HIS A 195 -10.46 29.62 -7.07
N GLU A 196 -10.21 30.07 -5.83
CA GLU A 196 -8.85 30.21 -5.26
C GLU A 196 -8.16 28.88 -4.97
N GLY A 197 -8.92 27.79 -4.82
CA GLY A 197 -8.41 26.43 -4.57
C GLY A 197 -8.02 25.64 -5.81
N ALA A 198 -8.31 26.13 -7.02
CA ALA A 198 -8.15 25.42 -8.28
C ALA A 198 -6.71 24.90 -8.51
N ALA A 199 -5.70 25.71 -8.18
CA ALA A 199 -4.30 25.33 -8.32
C ALA A 199 -3.92 24.18 -7.37
N LYS A 200 -4.44 24.19 -6.14
CA LYS A 200 -4.20 23.11 -5.15
C LYS A 200 -4.79 21.78 -5.62
N VAL A 201 -6.01 21.82 -6.18
CA VAL A 201 -6.66 20.62 -6.71
C VAL A 201 -5.89 20.06 -7.92
N ALA A 202 -5.50 20.91 -8.86
CA ALA A 202 -4.68 20.50 -9.99
C ALA A 202 -3.34 19.88 -9.54
N MET A 203 -2.71 20.44 -8.51
CA MET A 203 -1.47 19.92 -7.93
C MET A 203 -1.69 18.53 -7.30
N ILE A 204 -2.81 18.27 -6.60
CA ILE A 204 -3.13 16.94 -6.08
C ILE A 204 -3.15 15.92 -7.22
N PHE A 205 -3.81 16.22 -8.35
CA PHE A 205 -3.85 15.30 -9.49
C PHE A 205 -2.49 15.08 -10.15
N ARG A 206 -1.59 16.07 -10.14
CA ARG A 206 -0.18 15.89 -10.55
C ARG A 206 0.53 14.89 -9.64
N PHE A 207 0.38 15.02 -8.32
CA PHE A 207 0.94 14.05 -7.35
C PHE A 207 0.33 12.66 -7.49
N GLU A 208 -0.96 12.53 -7.85
CA GLU A 208 -1.56 11.22 -8.15
C GLU A 208 -0.83 10.52 -9.30
N LEU A 209 -0.50 11.24 -10.40
CA LEU A 209 0.26 10.69 -11.54
C LEU A 209 1.69 10.29 -11.15
N VAL A 210 2.36 11.13 -10.34
CA VAL A 210 3.70 10.81 -9.80
C VAL A 210 3.62 9.53 -8.96
N SER A 211 2.62 9.41 -8.11
CA SER A 211 2.42 8.23 -7.27
C SER A 211 2.16 6.96 -8.09
N VAL A 212 1.41 7.06 -9.17
CA VAL A 212 1.25 5.94 -10.13
C VAL A 212 2.60 5.54 -10.73
N ALA A 213 3.41 6.50 -11.15
CA ALA A 213 4.74 6.24 -11.69
C ALA A 213 5.64 5.57 -10.65
N ILE A 214 5.63 6.04 -9.39
CA ILE A 214 6.35 5.40 -8.26
C ILE A 214 5.91 3.95 -8.09
N GLY A 215 4.60 3.68 -8.09
CA GLY A 215 4.07 2.33 -7.95
C GLY A 215 4.46 1.40 -9.11
N LEU A 216 4.42 1.89 -10.35
CA LEU A 216 4.88 1.15 -11.54
C LEU A 216 6.37 0.83 -11.45
N VAL A 217 7.20 1.83 -11.14
CA VAL A 217 8.65 1.67 -10.96
C VAL A 217 8.95 0.66 -9.86
N THR A 218 8.28 0.76 -8.71
CA THR A 218 8.44 -0.19 -7.60
C THR A 218 8.02 -1.60 -8.00
N THR A 219 6.91 -1.74 -8.72
CA THR A 219 6.44 -3.06 -9.20
C THR A 219 7.45 -3.69 -10.15
N ILE A 220 7.92 -2.93 -11.16
CA ILE A 220 8.95 -3.39 -12.12
C ILE A 220 10.23 -3.78 -11.39
N TYR A 221 10.68 -2.94 -10.45
CA TYR A 221 11.85 -3.23 -9.63
C TYR A 221 11.70 -4.57 -8.87
N CYS A 222 10.57 -4.79 -8.21
CA CYS A 222 10.29 -6.03 -7.49
C CYS A 222 10.26 -7.24 -8.44
N LEU A 223 9.68 -7.11 -9.63
CA LEU A 223 9.66 -8.17 -10.66
C LEU A 223 11.09 -8.52 -11.12
N LEU A 224 11.91 -7.51 -11.43
CA LEU A 224 13.31 -7.70 -11.85
C LEU A 224 14.16 -8.35 -10.74
N ARG A 225 13.86 -8.05 -9.48
CA ARG A 225 14.50 -8.65 -8.29
C ARG A 225 13.87 -9.99 -7.89
N ARG A 226 12.85 -10.47 -8.61
CA ARG A 226 12.09 -11.70 -8.32
C ARG A 226 11.43 -11.70 -6.94
N ARG A 227 11.06 -10.52 -6.44
CA ARG A 227 10.27 -10.31 -5.21
C ARG A 227 8.79 -10.35 -5.55
N TRP A 228 8.31 -11.53 -5.93
CA TRP A 228 6.97 -11.72 -6.50
C TRP A 228 5.84 -11.25 -5.60
N ALA A 229 5.93 -11.54 -4.30
CA ALA A 229 4.93 -11.12 -3.32
C ALA A 229 4.90 -9.59 -3.18
N SER A 230 6.05 -8.92 -3.12
CA SER A 230 6.16 -7.46 -3.08
C SER A 230 5.65 -6.81 -4.37
N ALA A 231 5.95 -7.44 -5.53
CA ALA A 231 5.42 -7.00 -6.82
C ALA A 231 3.90 -7.14 -6.88
N ALA A 232 3.34 -8.24 -6.37
CA ALA A 232 1.90 -8.43 -6.26
C ALA A 232 1.25 -7.40 -5.32
N TRP A 233 1.88 -7.12 -4.17
CA TRP A 233 1.38 -6.14 -3.20
C TRP A 233 1.20 -4.74 -3.80
N VAL A 234 2.17 -4.25 -4.54
CA VAL A 234 2.09 -2.93 -5.19
C VAL A 234 1.32 -3.01 -6.50
N GLY A 235 1.61 -3.99 -7.35
CA GLY A 235 1.06 -4.11 -8.69
C GLY A 235 -0.46 -4.29 -8.73
N ILE A 236 -1.04 -5.12 -7.86
CA ILE A 236 -2.50 -5.29 -7.79
C ILE A 236 -3.18 -3.97 -7.40
N GLN A 237 -2.60 -3.19 -6.50
CA GLN A 237 -3.13 -1.89 -6.12
C GLN A 237 -3.05 -0.90 -7.30
N ILE A 238 -1.92 -0.85 -8.03
CA ILE A 238 -1.81 -0.01 -9.23
C ILE A 238 -2.86 -0.42 -10.28
N ILE A 239 -3.06 -1.71 -10.52
CA ILE A 239 -4.11 -2.18 -11.43
C ILE A 239 -5.49 -1.70 -10.93
N ALA A 240 -5.78 -1.85 -9.64
CA ALA A 240 -7.05 -1.43 -9.07
C ALA A 240 -7.30 0.08 -9.21
N PHE A 241 -6.27 0.93 -9.06
CA PHE A 241 -6.37 2.36 -9.30
C PHE A 241 -6.49 2.69 -10.80
N SER A 242 -5.89 1.88 -11.67
CA SER A 242 -5.89 2.12 -13.12
C SER A 242 -7.20 1.73 -13.81
N ILE A 243 -8.13 1.11 -13.11
CA ILE A 243 -9.47 0.77 -13.65
C ILE A 243 -10.58 1.68 -13.09
N GLY A 244 -10.24 2.72 -12.34
CA GLY A 244 -11.16 3.75 -11.88
C GLY A 244 -11.35 4.86 -12.90
N HIS A 245 -12.38 5.73 -12.73
CA HIS A 245 -12.63 6.83 -13.63
C HIS A 245 -11.42 7.75 -13.81
N TRP A 246 -10.72 8.05 -12.72
CA TRP A 246 -9.46 8.80 -12.66
C TRP A 246 -8.58 8.31 -11.52
N TYR A 247 -7.30 8.68 -11.52
CA TYR A 247 -6.43 8.40 -10.39
C TYR A 247 -6.79 9.31 -9.22
N MET A 248 -7.20 8.70 -8.10
CA MET A 248 -7.54 9.43 -6.88
C MET A 248 -7.11 8.63 -5.65
N SER A 249 -6.46 9.30 -4.71
CA SER A 249 -5.92 8.72 -3.46
C SER A 249 -4.79 7.71 -3.67
N VAL A 250 -4.12 7.70 -4.82
CA VAL A 250 -2.93 6.88 -5.06
C VAL A 250 -1.76 7.41 -4.23
N ASN A 251 -1.64 8.74 -4.08
CA ASN A 251 -0.67 9.40 -3.22
C ASN A 251 -0.73 8.89 -1.76
N ARG A 252 -1.93 8.63 -1.24
CA ARG A 252 -2.11 8.01 0.10
C ARG A 252 -1.75 6.53 0.10
N ALA A 253 -1.95 5.83 -1.03
CA ALA A 253 -1.62 4.41 -1.15
C ALA A 253 -0.10 4.16 -1.16
N VAL A 254 0.73 5.14 -1.53
CA VAL A 254 2.20 5.06 -1.43
C VAL A 254 2.65 4.68 -0.03
N LEU A 255 1.95 5.11 1.02
CA LEU A 255 2.23 4.71 2.42
C LEU A 255 2.13 3.21 2.66
N LEU A 256 1.29 2.52 1.88
CA LEU A 256 1.11 1.08 2.01
C LEU A 256 2.26 0.32 1.31
N TRP A 257 2.96 0.97 0.40
CA TRP A 257 3.96 0.35 -0.46
C TRP A 257 5.35 0.36 0.18
N PHE A 258 5.51 -0.32 1.33
CA PHE A 258 6.81 -0.46 1.97
C PHE A 258 7.93 -0.97 1.03
N PRO A 259 7.67 -1.75 -0.05
CA PRO A 259 8.70 -2.11 -1.02
C PRO A 259 9.34 -0.90 -1.69
N THR A 260 8.64 0.24 -1.79
CA THR A 260 9.20 1.50 -2.30
C THR A 260 10.33 2.00 -1.38
N ALA A 261 10.10 2.03 -0.07
CA ALA A 261 11.12 2.43 0.89
C ALA A 261 12.35 1.50 0.86
N ILE A 262 12.14 0.19 0.68
CA ILE A 262 13.22 -0.79 0.52
C ILE A 262 13.99 -0.52 -0.79
N MET A 263 13.28 -0.29 -1.90
CA MET A 263 13.90 0.05 -3.19
C MET A 263 14.76 1.30 -3.10
N LEU A 264 14.27 2.35 -2.46
CA LEU A 264 15.00 3.61 -2.24
C LEU A 264 16.26 3.38 -1.39
N ALA A 265 16.13 2.64 -0.29
CA ALA A 265 17.26 2.30 0.58
C ALA A 265 18.33 1.49 -0.16
N GLU A 266 17.94 0.51 -0.97
CA GLU A 266 18.86 -0.28 -1.78
C GLU A 266 19.53 0.57 -2.88
N ALA A 267 18.81 1.50 -3.49
CA ALA A 267 19.38 2.43 -4.47
C ALA A 267 20.42 3.38 -3.84
N ALA A 268 20.20 3.79 -2.60
CA ALA A 268 21.13 4.63 -1.85
C ALA A 268 22.39 3.87 -1.40
N ALA A 269 22.28 2.57 -1.10
CA ALA A 269 23.36 1.74 -0.54
C ALA A 269 24.35 1.18 -1.59
N VAL A 270 24.22 1.52 -2.87
CA VAL A 270 25.04 0.91 -3.95
C VAL A 270 26.50 1.34 -3.88
N PRO A 271 27.47 0.38 -4.07
CA PRO A 271 28.91 0.64 -4.02
C PRO A 271 29.40 1.62 -5.09
N SER A 272 30.59 2.15 -4.89
CA SER A 272 31.25 3.22 -5.69
C SER A 272 31.46 2.93 -7.17
N LYS A 273 31.31 1.69 -7.64
CA LYS A 273 31.38 1.29 -9.07
C LYS A 273 30.08 0.59 -9.51
N PRO A 274 28.99 1.32 -9.76
CA PRO A 274 27.73 0.72 -10.19
C PRO A 274 27.75 0.35 -11.67
N ASN A 275 27.19 -0.83 -12.02
CA ASN A 275 26.93 -1.22 -13.40
C ASN A 275 25.94 -0.23 -14.06
N GLY A 276 25.90 -0.13 -15.39
CA GLY A 276 25.06 0.82 -16.13
C GLY A 276 23.56 0.80 -15.73
N LEU A 277 23.02 -0.39 -15.48
CA LEU A 277 21.64 -0.59 -15.05
C LEU A 277 21.36 0.03 -13.66
N VAL A 278 22.32 -0.05 -12.75
CA VAL A 278 22.25 0.56 -11.40
C VAL A 278 22.35 2.07 -11.49
N LYS A 279 23.16 2.62 -12.41
CA LYS A 279 23.26 4.08 -12.66
C LYS A 279 21.92 4.61 -13.19
N LEU A 280 21.34 3.93 -14.18
CA LEU A 280 20.02 4.29 -14.72
C LEU A 280 18.96 4.29 -13.62
N TRP A 281 18.94 3.25 -12.79
CA TRP A 281 17.99 3.08 -11.69
C TRP A 281 18.12 4.18 -10.64
N ARG A 282 19.36 4.53 -10.27
CA ARG A 282 19.63 5.67 -9.37
C ARG A 282 19.12 6.99 -9.97
N GLY A 283 19.32 7.21 -11.27
CA GLY A 283 18.81 8.39 -11.97
C GLY A 283 17.29 8.46 -11.89
N VAL A 284 16.58 7.38 -12.20
CA VAL A 284 15.11 7.30 -12.12
C VAL A 284 14.61 7.57 -10.69
N VAL A 285 15.23 6.92 -9.69
CA VAL A 285 14.87 7.10 -8.28
C VAL A 285 15.12 8.55 -7.82
N MET A 286 16.27 9.15 -8.19
CA MET A 286 16.57 10.55 -7.86
C MET A 286 15.54 11.52 -8.47
N VAL A 287 15.16 11.32 -9.73
CA VAL A 287 14.12 12.14 -10.38
C VAL A 287 12.79 12.00 -9.65
N LEU A 288 12.38 10.76 -9.28
CA LEU A 288 11.14 10.55 -8.55
C LEU A 288 11.16 11.21 -7.17
N VAL A 289 12.28 11.14 -6.44
CA VAL A 289 12.43 11.81 -5.14
C VAL A 289 12.39 13.32 -5.27
N VAL A 290 13.06 13.90 -6.27
CA VAL A 290 13.06 15.35 -6.52
C VAL A 290 11.64 15.82 -6.88
N VAL A 291 10.93 15.10 -7.73
CA VAL A 291 9.56 15.44 -8.11
C VAL A 291 8.60 15.28 -6.92
N ASP A 292 8.78 14.27 -6.06
CA ASP A 292 7.96 14.03 -4.87
C ASP A 292 8.19 15.11 -3.78
N LEU A 293 9.40 15.63 -3.69
CA LEU A 293 9.74 16.72 -2.76
C LEU A 293 9.32 18.11 -3.23
N GLY A 294 8.83 18.24 -4.46
CA GLY A 294 8.30 19.51 -4.98
C GLY A 294 9.36 20.57 -5.27
N VAL A 295 10.62 20.16 -5.52
CA VAL A 295 11.75 21.03 -5.91
C VAL A 295 11.88 21.07 -7.42
#